data_5e166f58dd35286beafe5b627147e549
#
_entry.id   5e166f58dd35286beafe5b627147e549
#
_cell.length_a   1.000
_cell.length_b   1.000
_cell.length_c   1.000
_cell.angle_alpha   90.00
_cell.angle_beta   90.00
_cell.angle_gamma   90.00
#
_symmetry.space_group_name_H-M   'P 1'
#
loop_
_entity.id
_entity.type
_entity.pdbx_description
1 polymer ?
#
loop_
_entity_poly.entity_id
_entity_poly.type
_entity_poly.pdbx_seq_one_letter_code
_entity_poly.pdbx_strand_id
1 'polypeptide(L)'
;MDILDKTIKKVSPDVYKTVEKEVLYFQNEFVGSDDLILQDDIFRVLEDIEDLSIIMFPVEDEEFCGFLFEYRGENFIYINTLLPFEKQIFTAAHELYHYLVNGKKEFLDLETIDEDKELDLEESKANLFAALLLVPKDALIKQLNLLKIKEAADLTILKIIKLMDIFAVPFKTIILRLFEIELLTEKQTEEWLDISARNPEKGILYQIKKHKIGERWQRKTKHVKLSNLKALIIDSDEMELLPEEKITKDLSFLVEVDADED
;
A
#
# COMPACT_ATOMS: atom_id res chain seq x y z
N MET A 1 -0.34 17.93 -15.52
CA MET A 1 -1.36 17.81 -14.48
C MET A 1 -0.70 18.17 -13.16
N ASP A 2 -1.21 19.15 -12.45
CA ASP A 2 -0.64 19.60 -11.18
C ASP A 2 -0.71 18.46 -10.16
N ILE A 3 0.37 18.25 -9.39
CA ILE A 3 0.48 17.14 -8.44
C ILE A 3 -0.63 17.19 -7.37
N LEU A 4 -1.12 18.41 -7.07
CA LEU A 4 -2.22 18.63 -6.14
C LEU A 4 -3.60 18.32 -6.74
N ASP A 5 -3.73 18.22 -8.06
CA ASP A 5 -4.97 17.78 -8.69
C ASP A 5 -5.32 16.32 -8.40
N LYS A 6 -4.33 15.55 -7.96
CA LYS A 6 -4.47 14.16 -7.48
C LYS A 6 -4.50 14.07 -5.95
N THR A 7 -4.59 15.19 -5.23
CA THR A 7 -4.60 15.17 -3.77
C THR A 7 -5.98 14.86 -3.21
N ILE A 8 -5.96 14.23 -2.07
CA ILE A 8 -7.10 13.83 -1.24
C ILE A 8 -8.09 14.98 -0.97
N LYS A 9 -7.63 16.24 -0.81
CA LYS A 9 -8.50 17.41 -0.56
C LYS A 9 -9.33 17.85 -1.77
N LYS A 10 -8.92 17.52 -2.99
CA LYS A 10 -9.68 17.83 -4.21
C LYS A 10 -10.74 16.79 -4.55
N VAL A 11 -10.73 15.67 -3.87
CA VAL A 11 -11.84 14.74 -3.89
C VAL A 11 -13.04 15.43 -3.21
N SER A 12 -14.24 15.31 -3.78
CA SER A 12 -15.41 15.94 -3.19
C SER A 12 -15.64 15.44 -1.74
N PRO A 13 -16.21 16.28 -0.85
CA PRO A 13 -16.50 15.87 0.53
C PRO A 13 -17.31 14.56 0.63
N ASP A 14 -18.15 14.29 -0.36
CA ASP A 14 -18.96 13.07 -0.39
C ASP A 14 -18.12 11.83 -0.73
N VAL A 15 -17.20 11.96 -1.67
CA VAL A 15 -16.24 10.88 -2.00
C VAL A 15 -15.32 10.60 -0.81
N TYR A 16 -14.80 11.66 -0.15
CA TYR A 16 -13.99 11.50 1.06
C TYR A 16 -14.73 10.70 2.14
N LYS A 17 -15.96 11.10 2.46
CA LYS A 17 -16.79 10.41 3.45
C LYS A 17 -17.09 8.95 3.07
N THR A 18 -17.23 8.67 1.78
CA THR A 18 -17.45 7.31 1.30
C THR A 18 -16.21 6.45 1.56
N VAL A 19 -15.04 6.93 1.16
CA VAL A 19 -13.78 6.20 1.40
C VAL A 19 -13.48 6.06 2.89
N GLU A 20 -13.70 7.11 3.69
CA GLU A 20 -13.53 7.04 5.15
C GLU A 20 -14.41 5.96 5.78
N LYS A 21 -15.65 5.79 5.32
CA LYS A 21 -16.53 4.70 5.78
C LYS A 21 -15.99 3.31 5.42
N GLU A 22 -15.42 3.15 4.22
CA GLU A 22 -14.81 1.88 3.82
C GLU A 22 -13.58 1.57 4.68
N VAL A 23 -12.76 2.57 5.01
CA VAL A 23 -11.63 2.41 5.95
C VAL A 23 -12.13 1.99 7.33
N LEU A 24 -13.12 2.69 7.90
CA LEU A 24 -13.69 2.35 9.21
C LEU A 24 -14.33 0.96 9.23
N TYR A 25 -15.02 0.58 8.15
CA TYR A 25 -15.55 -0.77 8.00
C TYR A 25 -14.43 -1.80 8.05
N PHE A 26 -13.39 -1.64 7.23
CA PHE A 26 -12.27 -2.56 7.20
C PHE A 26 -11.55 -2.64 8.56
N GLN A 27 -11.29 -1.50 9.19
CA GLN A 27 -10.64 -1.46 10.51
C GLN A 27 -11.45 -2.20 11.57
N ASN A 28 -12.77 -2.05 11.59
CA ASN A 28 -13.63 -2.72 12.55
C ASN A 28 -13.71 -4.24 12.33
N GLU A 29 -13.80 -4.68 11.08
CA GLU A 29 -13.98 -6.10 10.75
C GLU A 29 -12.66 -6.90 10.83
N PHE A 30 -11.55 -6.32 10.41
CA PHE A 30 -10.30 -7.06 10.20
C PHE A 30 -9.13 -6.61 11.08
N VAL A 31 -9.15 -5.38 11.60
CA VAL A 31 -8.05 -4.82 12.39
C VAL A 31 -8.37 -4.74 13.89
N GLY A 32 -9.64 -4.49 14.23
CA GLY A 32 -10.12 -4.36 15.60
C GLY A 32 -9.75 -3.03 16.29
N SER A 33 -9.18 -2.06 15.58
CA SER A 33 -8.86 -0.72 16.08
C SER A 33 -8.79 0.28 14.92
N ASP A 34 -9.26 1.51 15.16
CA ASP A 34 -9.28 2.61 14.20
C ASP A 34 -8.03 3.52 14.26
N ASP A 35 -7.19 3.36 15.27
CA ASP A 35 -5.95 4.13 15.46
C ASP A 35 -4.67 3.28 15.38
N LEU A 36 -4.79 1.99 15.04
CA LEU A 36 -3.65 1.10 14.92
C LEU A 36 -2.77 1.47 13.71
N ILE A 37 -1.47 1.56 13.94
CA ILE A 37 -0.48 1.74 12.88
C ILE A 37 -0.12 0.35 12.34
N LEU A 38 -0.62 0.01 11.16
CA LEU A 38 -0.48 -1.33 10.59
C LEU A 38 0.93 -1.67 10.13
N GLN A 39 1.63 -0.73 9.47
CA GLN A 39 2.92 -1.03 8.83
C GLN A 39 2.82 -2.29 7.93
N ASP A 40 3.77 -3.23 8.08
CA ASP A 40 3.80 -4.51 7.35
C ASP A 40 2.81 -5.56 7.88
N ASP A 41 2.15 -5.33 9.02
CA ASP A 41 1.02 -6.16 9.45
C ASP A 41 -0.15 -6.17 8.46
N ILE A 42 -0.21 -5.22 7.51
CA ILE A 42 -1.20 -5.21 6.44
C ILE A 42 -1.20 -6.53 5.66
N PHE A 43 -0.03 -7.13 5.41
CA PHE A 43 0.05 -8.40 4.68
C PHE A 43 -0.62 -9.53 5.44
N ARG A 44 -0.40 -9.61 6.77
CA ARG A 44 -1.06 -10.61 7.62
C ARG A 44 -2.58 -10.42 7.64
N VAL A 45 -3.03 -9.16 7.77
CA VAL A 45 -4.48 -8.85 7.76
C VAL A 45 -5.12 -9.26 6.42
N LEU A 46 -4.43 -9.04 5.29
CA LEU A 46 -4.92 -9.48 3.98
C LEU A 46 -4.98 -11.01 3.86
N GLU A 47 -4.05 -11.73 4.47
CA GLU A 47 -4.02 -13.20 4.48
C GLU A 47 -5.14 -13.81 5.31
N ASP A 48 -5.64 -13.07 6.32
CA ASP A 48 -6.77 -13.49 7.16
C ASP A 48 -8.13 -13.30 6.45
N ILE A 49 -8.18 -12.67 5.27
CA ILE A 49 -9.41 -12.50 4.48
C ILE A 49 -9.67 -13.79 3.69
N GLU A 50 -10.82 -14.42 3.97
CA GLU A 50 -11.32 -15.56 3.21
C GLU A 50 -11.45 -15.18 1.73
N ASP A 51 -11.33 -15.90 0.76
CA ASP A 51 -11.46 -15.60 -0.69
C ASP A 51 -10.46 -14.57 -1.25
N LEU A 52 -9.42 -14.18 -0.50
CA LEU A 52 -8.36 -13.32 -0.97
C LEU A 52 -6.98 -13.98 -0.80
N SER A 53 -6.23 -14.02 -1.87
CA SER A 53 -4.87 -14.55 -1.87
C SER A 53 -3.85 -13.50 -2.26
N ILE A 54 -2.65 -13.53 -1.66
CA ILE A 54 -1.57 -12.61 -1.99
C ILE A 54 -0.49 -13.34 -2.78
N ILE A 55 -0.09 -12.74 -3.90
CA ILE A 55 1.06 -13.15 -4.69
C ILE A 55 2.11 -12.06 -4.62
N MET A 56 3.29 -12.38 -4.11
CA MET A 56 4.42 -11.48 -4.04
C MET A 56 5.53 -12.04 -4.94
N PHE A 57 6.00 -11.23 -5.89
CA PHE A 57 7.03 -11.65 -6.82
C PHE A 57 7.82 -10.44 -7.36
N PRO A 58 9.16 -10.53 -7.53
CA PRO A 58 9.96 -9.43 -8.04
C PRO A 58 9.83 -9.30 -9.57
N VAL A 59 9.49 -8.10 -10.06
CA VAL A 59 9.46 -7.76 -11.48
C VAL A 59 10.30 -6.52 -11.72
N GLU A 60 11.17 -6.54 -12.72
CA GLU A 60 12.05 -5.44 -13.10
C GLU A 60 11.28 -4.32 -13.83
N ASP A 61 10.30 -3.73 -13.13
CA ASP A 61 9.57 -2.56 -13.59
C ASP A 61 9.21 -1.71 -12.36
N GLU A 62 9.83 -0.54 -12.24
CA GLU A 62 9.59 0.36 -11.09
C GLU A 62 8.25 1.09 -11.14
N GLU A 63 7.56 1.11 -12.28
CA GLU A 63 6.24 1.71 -12.45
C GLU A 63 5.13 0.68 -12.18
N PHE A 64 5.43 -0.59 -12.33
CA PHE A 64 4.51 -1.68 -12.06
C PHE A 64 4.54 -2.05 -10.56
N CYS A 65 3.53 -1.58 -9.81
CA CYS A 65 3.47 -1.78 -8.36
C CYS A 65 2.74 -3.05 -7.95
N GLY A 66 1.54 -3.25 -8.47
CA GLY A 66 0.66 -4.36 -8.16
C GLY A 66 -0.64 -4.27 -8.94
N PHE A 67 -1.51 -5.25 -8.75
CA PHE A 67 -2.87 -5.28 -9.29
C PHE A 67 -3.72 -6.34 -8.63
N LEU A 68 -5.03 -6.10 -8.60
CA LEU A 68 -6.05 -7.08 -8.24
C LEU A 68 -6.51 -7.85 -9.48
N PHE A 69 -6.69 -9.16 -9.38
CA PHE A 69 -7.32 -9.97 -10.42
C PHE A 69 -8.14 -11.11 -9.83
N GLU A 70 -9.10 -11.60 -10.61
CA GLU A 70 -9.89 -12.77 -10.28
C GLU A 70 -9.50 -13.93 -11.19
N TYR A 71 -9.35 -15.10 -10.60
CA TYR A 71 -9.15 -16.34 -11.34
C TYR A 71 -9.99 -17.47 -10.74
N ARG A 72 -10.92 -18.02 -11.52
CA ARG A 72 -11.82 -19.13 -11.11
C ARG A 72 -12.65 -18.84 -9.86
N GLY A 73 -13.04 -17.60 -9.65
CA GLY A 73 -13.84 -17.18 -8.50
C GLY A 73 -13.03 -16.86 -7.24
N GLU A 74 -11.71 -16.94 -7.30
CA GLU A 74 -10.81 -16.52 -6.23
C GLU A 74 -10.13 -15.19 -6.59
N ASN A 75 -9.99 -14.30 -5.63
CA ASN A 75 -9.34 -13.00 -5.80
C ASN A 75 -7.88 -13.06 -5.40
N PHE A 76 -7.04 -12.38 -6.18
CA PHE A 76 -5.60 -12.33 -5.98
C PHE A 76 -5.11 -10.89 -6.02
N ILE A 77 -4.36 -10.48 -5.00
CA ILE A 77 -3.56 -9.25 -5.03
C ILE A 77 -2.12 -9.63 -5.35
N TYR A 78 -1.62 -9.12 -6.47
CA TYR A 78 -0.21 -9.21 -6.84
C TYR A 78 0.55 -7.98 -6.34
N ILE A 79 1.77 -8.18 -5.80
CA ILE A 79 2.64 -7.11 -5.30
C ILE A 79 4.07 -7.32 -5.83
N ASN A 80 4.62 -6.27 -6.46
CA ASN A 80 6.00 -6.26 -6.94
C ASN A 80 7.00 -6.07 -5.80
N THR A 81 7.72 -7.11 -5.44
CA THR A 81 8.70 -7.10 -4.34
C THR A 81 10.06 -6.48 -4.70
N LEU A 82 10.27 -6.11 -5.96
CA LEU A 82 11.45 -5.34 -6.37
C LEU A 82 11.31 -3.83 -6.08
N LEU A 83 10.17 -3.39 -5.58
CA LEU A 83 9.96 -2.03 -5.09
C LEU A 83 10.43 -1.87 -3.63
N PRO A 84 10.71 -0.64 -3.16
CA PRO A 84 10.92 -0.38 -1.73
C PRO A 84 9.77 -0.90 -0.87
N PHE A 85 10.06 -1.45 0.30
CA PHE A 85 9.08 -2.14 1.14
C PHE A 85 7.91 -1.23 1.53
N GLU A 86 8.15 0.05 1.80
CA GLU A 86 7.08 1.04 2.03
C GLU A 86 6.10 1.17 0.85
N LYS A 87 6.61 1.00 -0.39
CA LYS A 87 5.73 0.99 -1.57
C LYS A 87 4.93 -0.30 -1.67
N GLN A 88 5.53 -1.45 -1.32
CA GLN A 88 4.81 -2.73 -1.28
C GLN A 88 3.65 -2.67 -0.28
N ILE A 89 3.89 -2.10 0.93
CA ILE A 89 2.87 -1.87 1.96
C ILE A 89 1.75 -0.96 1.42
N PHE A 90 2.12 0.14 0.78
CA PHE A 90 1.14 1.07 0.20
C PHE A 90 0.32 0.41 -0.91
N THR A 91 0.97 -0.35 -1.79
CA THR A 91 0.32 -1.12 -2.87
C THR A 91 -0.68 -2.13 -2.30
N ALA A 92 -0.30 -2.87 -1.26
CA ALA A 92 -1.20 -3.83 -0.60
C ALA A 92 -2.50 -3.16 -0.11
N ALA A 93 -2.39 -1.99 0.53
CA ALA A 93 -3.55 -1.23 0.99
C ALA A 93 -4.35 -0.62 -0.18
N HIS A 94 -3.70 -0.23 -1.28
CA HIS A 94 -4.35 0.29 -2.49
C HIS A 94 -5.19 -0.80 -3.20
N GLU A 95 -4.60 -1.97 -3.43
CA GLU A 95 -5.29 -3.09 -4.08
C GLU A 95 -6.42 -3.66 -3.21
N LEU A 96 -6.29 -3.58 -1.89
CA LEU A 96 -7.37 -3.91 -0.97
C LEU A 96 -8.62 -3.07 -1.22
N TYR A 97 -8.49 -1.77 -1.52
CA TYR A 97 -9.64 -0.95 -1.88
C TYR A 97 -10.38 -1.52 -3.10
N HIS A 98 -9.64 -1.87 -4.14
CA HIS A 98 -10.24 -2.46 -5.33
C HIS A 98 -10.95 -3.78 -5.03
N TYR A 99 -10.38 -4.62 -4.15
CA TYR A 99 -11.05 -5.84 -3.68
C TYR A 99 -12.38 -5.55 -2.95
N LEU A 100 -12.39 -4.59 -2.01
CA LEU A 100 -13.57 -4.25 -1.23
C LEU A 100 -14.71 -3.66 -2.08
N VAL A 101 -14.36 -2.95 -3.15
CA VAL A 101 -15.32 -2.26 -4.03
C VAL A 101 -15.81 -3.16 -5.17
N ASN A 102 -14.93 -4.00 -5.75
CA ASN A 102 -15.32 -4.89 -6.87
C ASN A 102 -16.39 -5.90 -6.48
N GLY A 103 -16.37 -6.40 -5.24
CA GLY A 103 -17.44 -7.25 -4.72
C GLY A 103 -18.81 -6.56 -4.54
N LYS A 104 -18.83 -5.21 -4.62
CA LYS A 104 -20.04 -4.37 -4.51
C LYS A 104 -20.54 -3.81 -5.85
N LYS A 105 -19.81 -4.02 -6.94
CA LYS A 105 -20.25 -3.57 -8.28
C LYS A 105 -21.40 -4.47 -8.75
N GLU A 106 -22.65 -4.09 -8.42
CA GLU A 106 -23.77 -4.40 -9.28
C GLU A 106 -23.46 -3.80 -10.67
N PHE A 107 -23.63 -4.59 -11.73
CA PHE A 107 -23.37 -4.21 -13.11
C PHE A 107 -23.89 -2.80 -13.40
N LEU A 108 -23.00 -1.82 -13.45
CA LEU A 108 -23.32 -0.49 -13.92
C LEU A 108 -23.37 -0.55 -15.46
N ASP A 109 -24.46 -0.03 -16.01
CA ASP A 109 -24.73 0.04 -17.45
C ASP A 109 -23.57 0.77 -18.16
N LEU A 110 -22.82 0.04 -18.97
CA LEU A 110 -21.59 0.48 -19.67
C LEU A 110 -21.82 1.53 -20.79
N GLU A 111 -23.06 2.01 -21.01
CA GLU A 111 -23.36 2.84 -22.20
C GLU A 111 -23.16 4.36 -22.02
N THR A 112 -22.80 4.87 -20.81
CA THR A 112 -22.78 6.33 -20.56
C THR A 112 -21.54 6.88 -19.85
N ILE A 113 -20.45 6.13 -19.72
CA ILE A 113 -19.32 6.48 -18.86
C ILE A 113 -18.11 6.92 -19.69
N ASP A 114 -17.54 8.08 -19.34
CA ASP A 114 -16.24 8.55 -19.78
C ASP A 114 -15.18 7.72 -19.01
N GLU A 115 -14.84 6.56 -19.58
CA GLU A 115 -14.02 5.49 -18.94
C GLU A 115 -12.73 6.05 -18.32
N ASP A 116 -12.06 6.99 -18.98
CA ASP A 116 -10.80 7.55 -18.49
C ASP A 116 -10.97 8.37 -17.20
N LYS A 117 -12.06 9.12 -17.06
CA LYS A 117 -12.32 9.93 -15.86
C LYS A 117 -12.77 9.09 -14.67
N GLU A 118 -13.48 8.02 -14.93
CA GLU A 118 -13.95 7.10 -13.90
C GLU A 118 -12.80 6.28 -13.34
N LEU A 119 -11.92 5.77 -14.20
CA LEU A 119 -10.67 5.10 -13.81
C LEU A 119 -9.80 6.02 -12.95
N ASP A 120 -9.60 7.28 -13.36
CA ASP A 120 -8.84 8.27 -12.56
C ASP A 120 -9.47 8.52 -11.18
N LEU A 121 -10.80 8.48 -11.07
CA LEU A 121 -11.50 8.66 -9.79
C LEU A 121 -11.36 7.44 -8.89
N GLU A 122 -11.49 6.22 -9.40
CA GLU A 122 -11.33 4.99 -8.63
C GLU A 122 -9.89 4.85 -8.12
N GLU A 123 -8.88 5.13 -8.94
CA GLU A 123 -7.48 5.18 -8.54
C GLU A 123 -7.22 6.24 -7.44
N SER A 124 -7.90 7.39 -7.55
CA SER A 124 -7.82 8.44 -6.53
C SER A 124 -8.44 8.00 -5.20
N LYS A 125 -9.54 7.25 -5.24
CA LYS A 125 -10.18 6.67 -4.06
C LYS A 125 -9.32 5.58 -3.43
N ALA A 126 -8.70 4.71 -4.24
CA ALA A 126 -7.80 3.67 -3.76
C ALA A 126 -6.56 4.26 -3.07
N ASN A 127 -5.98 5.32 -3.66
CA ASN A 127 -4.88 6.06 -3.03
C ASN A 127 -5.31 6.72 -1.71
N LEU A 128 -6.51 7.30 -1.65
CA LEU A 128 -7.08 7.88 -0.44
C LEU A 128 -7.31 6.82 0.62
N PHE A 129 -7.91 5.69 0.26
CA PHE A 129 -8.14 4.57 1.16
C PHE A 129 -6.83 4.08 1.78
N ALA A 130 -5.80 3.81 0.96
CA ALA A 130 -4.49 3.39 1.43
C ALA A 130 -3.86 4.42 2.39
N ALA A 131 -3.94 5.70 2.07
CA ALA A 131 -3.42 6.77 2.91
C ALA A 131 -4.16 6.87 4.26
N LEU A 132 -5.49 6.78 4.27
CA LEU A 132 -6.30 6.83 5.49
C LEU A 132 -6.08 5.60 6.37
N LEU A 133 -6.00 4.41 5.77
CA LEU A 133 -5.80 3.15 6.48
C LEU A 133 -4.42 3.08 7.12
N LEU A 134 -3.35 3.39 6.36
CA LEU A 134 -1.96 3.28 6.83
C LEU A 134 -1.53 4.44 7.73
N VAL A 135 -2.15 5.61 7.58
CA VAL A 135 -1.85 6.81 8.39
C VAL A 135 -3.15 7.33 9.02
N PRO A 136 -3.72 6.62 10.01
CA PRO A 136 -4.92 7.05 10.70
C PRO A 136 -4.74 8.44 11.33
N LYS A 137 -5.80 9.27 11.25
CA LYS A 137 -5.74 10.68 11.68
C LYS A 137 -5.33 10.84 13.13
N ASP A 138 -5.91 10.06 14.03
CA ASP A 138 -5.65 10.18 15.47
C ASP A 138 -4.24 9.68 15.82
N ALA A 139 -3.78 8.60 15.17
CA ALA A 139 -2.39 8.14 15.28
C ALA A 139 -1.41 9.23 14.78
N LEU A 140 -1.70 9.86 13.63
CA LEU A 140 -0.87 10.94 13.09
C LEU A 140 -0.80 12.12 14.06
N ILE A 141 -1.94 12.62 14.57
CA ILE A 141 -1.97 13.71 15.55
C ILE A 141 -1.17 13.36 16.81
N LYS A 142 -1.29 12.13 17.31
CA LYS A 142 -0.51 11.65 18.45
C LYS A 142 1.01 11.69 18.16
N GLN A 143 1.44 11.26 16.97
CA GLN A 143 2.86 11.30 16.59
C GLN A 143 3.36 12.72 16.37
N LEU A 144 2.56 13.62 15.80
CA LEU A 144 2.90 15.05 15.67
C LEU A 144 3.17 15.68 17.06
N ASN A 145 2.31 15.39 18.04
CA ASN A 145 2.49 15.88 19.41
C ASN A 145 3.79 15.34 20.05
N LEU A 146 4.09 14.05 19.89
CA LEU A 146 5.32 13.42 20.37
C LEU A 146 6.58 14.02 19.73
N LEU A 147 6.52 14.35 18.45
CA LEU A 147 7.60 15.00 17.70
C LEU A 147 7.64 16.52 17.91
N LYS A 148 6.73 17.08 18.72
CA LYS A 148 6.60 18.53 18.95
C LYS A 148 6.44 19.29 17.65
N ILE A 149 5.50 18.85 16.81
CA ILE A 149 5.07 19.49 15.58
C ILE A 149 3.67 20.07 15.86
N LYS A 150 3.56 21.39 15.95
CA LYS A 150 2.31 22.11 16.19
C LYS A 150 1.86 22.91 14.97
N GLU A 151 2.81 23.33 14.17
CA GLU A 151 2.58 24.14 12.97
C GLU A 151 3.59 23.76 11.87
N ALA A 152 3.34 24.23 10.65
CA ALA A 152 4.19 23.95 9.50
C ALA A 152 5.67 24.35 9.70
N ALA A 153 5.93 25.42 10.46
CA ALA A 153 7.27 25.89 10.77
C ALA A 153 8.09 24.90 11.62
N ASP A 154 7.44 24.02 12.34
CA ASP A 154 8.11 22.97 13.14
C ASP A 154 8.58 21.79 12.31
N LEU A 155 8.11 21.67 11.06
CA LEU A 155 8.46 20.56 10.17
C LEU A 155 9.92 20.67 9.71
N THR A 156 10.59 19.54 9.74
CA THR A 156 11.92 19.35 9.15
C THR A 156 11.93 18.03 8.38
N ILE A 157 12.83 17.91 7.41
CA ILE A 157 13.00 16.64 6.67
C ILE A 157 13.16 15.46 7.63
N LEU A 158 13.94 15.64 8.71
CA LEU A 158 14.17 14.59 9.69
C LEU A 158 12.89 14.17 10.44
N LYS A 159 12.02 15.12 10.79
CA LYS A 159 10.74 14.82 11.42
C LYS A 159 9.79 14.10 10.47
N ILE A 160 9.79 14.47 9.18
CA ILE A 160 9.00 13.78 8.16
C ILE A 160 9.51 12.35 7.95
N ILE A 161 10.83 12.13 7.86
CA ILE A 161 11.43 10.79 7.77
C ILE A 161 11.06 9.93 8.99
N LYS A 162 10.99 10.51 10.19
CA LYS A 162 10.50 9.80 11.38
C LYS A 162 9.03 9.40 11.25
N LEU A 163 8.18 10.24 10.69
CA LEU A 163 6.79 9.88 10.41
C LEU A 163 6.72 8.76 9.35
N MET A 164 7.52 8.83 8.29
CA MET A 164 7.63 7.75 7.30
C MET A 164 8.03 6.42 7.97
N ASP A 165 9.02 6.44 8.87
CA ASP A 165 9.47 5.24 9.58
C ASP A 165 8.39 4.68 10.52
N ILE A 166 7.65 5.55 11.21
CA ILE A 166 6.57 5.16 12.12
C ILE A 166 5.40 4.51 11.36
N PHE A 167 5.01 5.07 10.22
CA PHE A 167 3.85 4.60 9.46
C PHE A 167 4.21 3.62 8.33
N ALA A 168 5.48 3.43 8.01
CA ALA A 168 5.97 2.60 6.91
C ALA A 168 5.37 3.00 5.55
N VAL A 169 5.30 4.28 5.26
CA VAL A 169 4.69 4.81 4.04
C VAL A 169 5.63 5.75 3.29
N PRO A 170 5.45 5.91 1.95
CA PRO A 170 6.23 6.83 1.15
C PRO A 170 6.14 8.29 1.62
N PHE A 171 7.19 9.07 1.35
CA PHE A 171 7.29 10.50 1.66
C PHE A 171 6.05 11.29 1.21
N LYS A 172 5.61 11.07 -0.03
CA LYS A 172 4.42 11.72 -0.57
C LYS A 172 3.17 11.51 0.29
N THR A 173 2.96 10.30 0.76
CA THR A 173 1.82 9.95 1.60
C THR A 173 1.79 10.79 2.88
N ILE A 174 2.93 10.93 3.55
CA ILE A 174 3.02 11.78 4.77
C ILE A 174 2.70 13.23 4.43
N ILE A 175 3.28 13.80 3.36
CA ILE A 175 3.04 15.20 2.99
C ILE A 175 1.56 15.45 2.68
N LEU A 176 0.90 14.56 1.92
CA LEU A 176 -0.51 14.68 1.60
C LEU A 176 -1.40 14.54 2.85
N ARG A 177 -1.07 13.62 3.77
CA ARG A 177 -1.79 13.50 5.05
C ARG A 177 -1.65 14.75 5.93
N LEU A 178 -0.46 15.38 5.96
CA LEU A 178 -0.24 16.65 6.68
C LEU A 178 -1.06 17.80 6.05
N PHE A 179 -1.19 17.85 4.74
CA PHE A 179 -2.05 18.79 4.04
C PHE A 179 -3.53 18.56 4.37
N GLU A 180 -3.96 17.33 4.38
CA GLU A 180 -5.35 16.95 4.61
C GLU A 180 -5.84 17.30 6.03
N ILE A 181 -4.98 17.15 7.05
CA ILE A 181 -5.28 17.59 8.42
C ILE A 181 -5.06 19.09 8.63
N GLU A 182 -4.83 19.86 7.55
CA GLU A 182 -4.64 21.32 7.55
C GLU A 182 -3.38 21.85 8.26
N LEU A 183 -2.39 20.98 8.49
CA LEU A 183 -1.09 21.41 9.00
C LEU A 183 -0.26 22.15 7.93
N LEU A 184 -0.41 21.78 6.65
CA LEU A 184 0.23 22.40 5.51
C LEU A 184 -0.81 23.15 4.65
N THR A 185 -0.44 24.32 4.17
CA THR A 185 -1.15 24.99 3.08
C THR A 185 -0.82 24.36 1.73
N GLU A 186 -1.62 24.61 0.70
CA GLU A 186 -1.38 24.12 -0.66
C GLU A 186 0.02 24.46 -1.15
N LYS A 187 0.42 25.73 -1.04
CA LYS A 187 1.76 26.19 -1.43
C LYS A 187 2.89 25.46 -0.68
N GLN A 188 2.75 25.28 0.63
CA GLN A 188 3.75 24.56 1.42
C GLN A 188 3.81 23.08 1.02
N THR A 189 2.68 22.48 0.68
CA THR A 189 2.60 21.11 0.19
C THR A 189 3.36 20.95 -1.12
N GLU A 190 3.17 21.87 -2.08
CA GLU A 190 3.92 21.91 -3.34
C GLU A 190 5.43 22.02 -3.08
N GLU A 191 5.85 22.95 -2.22
CA GLU A 191 7.26 23.12 -1.86
C GLU A 191 7.88 21.86 -1.27
N TRP A 192 7.14 21.09 -0.46
CA TRP A 192 7.59 19.80 0.07
C TRP A 192 7.63 18.71 -1.00
N LEU A 193 6.64 18.63 -1.89
CA LEU A 193 6.56 17.63 -2.95
C LEU A 193 7.61 17.84 -4.04
N ASP A 194 8.12 19.05 -4.21
CA ASP A 194 9.23 19.37 -5.12
C ASP A 194 10.58 18.83 -4.63
N ILE A 195 10.66 18.39 -3.36
CA ILE A 195 11.89 17.77 -2.86
C ILE A 195 12.11 16.43 -3.55
N SER A 196 13.11 16.37 -4.43
CA SER A 196 13.45 15.13 -5.13
C SER A 196 13.86 14.03 -4.16
N ALA A 197 13.16 12.89 -4.22
CA ALA A 197 13.51 11.73 -3.41
C ALA A 197 14.95 11.23 -3.71
N ARG A 198 15.37 11.30 -4.98
CA ARG A 198 16.62 10.71 -5.50
C ARG A 198 17.80 11.69 -5.57
N ASN A 199 17.66 12.94 -5.15
CA ASN A 199 18.78 13.87 -5.17
C ASN A 199 19.93 13.35 -4.28
N PRO A 200 21.16 13.16 -4.79
CA PRO A 200 22.25 12.47 -4.08
C PRO A 200 22.81 13.26 -2.88
N GLU A 201 22.53 14.56 -2.77
CA GLU A 201 23.08 15.42 -1.71
C GLU A 201 22.01 15.89 -0.73
N LYS A 202 20.76 16.06 -1.18
CA LYS A 202 19.68 16.68 -0.39
C LYS A 202 18.39 15.89 -0.42
N GLY A 203 18.28 14.83 -1.25
CA GLY A 203 17.08 14.04 -1.42
C GLY A 203 16.69 13.25 -0.18
N ILE A 204 15.44 12.81 -0.16
CA ILE A 204 14.88 12.06 0.97
C ILE A 204 15.68 10.78 1.23
N LEU A 205 16.03 10.01 0.19
CA LEU A 205 16.84 8.78 0.32
C LEU A 205 18.24 9.05 0.90
N TYR A 206 18.86 10.17 0.50
CA TYR A 206 20.13 10.58 1.11
C TYR A 206 20.00 10.86 2.61
N GLN A 207 18.93 11.57 3.01
CA GLN A 207 18.67 11.90 4.42
C GLN A 207 18.35 10.65 5.25
N ILE A 208 17.55 9.71 4.71
CA ILE A 208 17.26 8.41 5.32
C ILE A 208 18.58 7.68 5.64
N LYS A 209 19.43 7.51 4.63
CA LYS A 209 20.74 6.85 4.77
C LYS A 209 21.67 7.56 5.75
N LYS A 210 21.73 8.90 5.67
CA LYS A 210 22.58 9.73 6.53
C LYS A 210 22.19 9.59 8.01
N HIS A 211 20.92 9.57 8.31
CA HIS A 211 20.40 9.54 9.68
C HIS A 211 20.07 8.13 10.17
N LYS A 212 20.13 7.11 9.30
CA LYS A 212 19.79 5.71 9.59
C LYS A 212 18.38 5.54 10.18
N ILE A 213 17.43 6.30 9.67
CA ILE A 213 16.02 6.25 10.09
C ILE A 213 15.20 5.82 8.87
N GLY A 214 14.39 4.78 9.03
CA GLY A 214 13.53 4.27 7.96
C GLY A 214 14.24 3.45 6.87
N GLU A 215 15.54 3.16 7.00
CA GLU A 215 16.30 2.36 6.02
C GLU A 215 15.67 0.99 5.76
N ARG A 216 15.07 0.38 6.79
CA ARG A 216 14.38 -0.92 6.69
C ARG A 216 13.24 -0.91 5.67
N TRP A 217 12.59 0.24 5.48
CA TRP A 217 11.47 0.39 4.55
C TRP A 217 11.91 0.67 3.11
N GLN A 218 13.19 1.05 2.92
CA GLN A 218 13.76 1.29 1.59
C GLN A 218 14.33 0.03 0.92
N ARG A 219 14.40 -1.09 1.65
CA ARG A 219 14.87 -2.36 1.11
C ARG A 219 13.90 -2.89 0.05
N LYS A 220 14.43 -3.43 -1.02
CA LYS A 220 13.70 -4.26 -1.97
C LYS A 220 13.69 -5.67 -1.40
N THR A 221 12.55 -6.18 -1.01
CA THR A 221 12.50 -7.46 -0.29
C THR A 221 12.87 -8.64 -1.18
N LYS A 222 12.51 -8.54 -2.47
CA LYS A 222 12.62 -9.64 -3.46
C LYS A 222 11.91 -10.91 -3.01
N HIS A 223 11.10 -10.80 -1.98
CA HIS A 223 10.38 -11.93 -1.39
C HIS A 223 9.44 -12.54 -2.42
N VAL A 224 9.44 -13.88 -2.51
CA VAL A 224 8.50 -14.62 -3.33
C VAL A 224 7.51 -15.32 -2.43
N LYS A 225 6.23 -15.02 -2.61
CA LYS A 225 5.13 -15.68 -1.93
C LYS A 225 4.03 -15.96 -2.93
N LEU A 226 3.67 -17.22 -3.06
CA LEU A 226 2.64 -17.70 -3.99
C LEU A 226 1.41 -18.19 -3.22
N SER A 227 0.86 -17.31 -2.37
CA SER A 227 -0.30 -17.63 -1.53
C SER A 227 -0.08 -18.94 -0.72
N ASN A 228 -1.05 -19.83 -0.71
CA ASN A 228 -1.00 -21.13 -0.07
C ASN A 228 -0.54 -22.28 -1.01
N LEU A 229 0.12 -21.94 -2.13
CA LEU A 229 0.47 -22.93 -3.17
C LEU A 229 1.26 -24.12 -2.61
N LYS A 230 2.18 -23.88 -1.68
CA LYS A 230 2.94 -24.96 -1.03
C LYS A 230 2.04 -25.94 -0.25
N ALA A 231 1.10 -25.39 0.51
CA ALA A 231 0.11 -26.19 1.24
C ALA A 231 -0.78 -26.99 0.28
N LEU A 232 -1.27 -26.35 -0.78
CA LEU A 232 -2.11 -27.01 -1.80
C LEU A 232 -1.36 -28.13 -2.54
N ILE A 233 -0.07 -28.00 -2.77
CA ILE A 233 0.74 -29.06 -3.38
C ILE A 233 0.86 -30.23 -2.41
N ILE A 234 1.14 -29.96 -1.12
CA ILE A 234 1.25 -30.99 -0.09
C ILE A 234 -0.08 -31.72 0.10
N ASP A 235 -1.18 -31.00 0.23
CA ASP A 235 -2.52 -31.58 0.35
C ASP A 235 -2.89 -32.43 -0.87
N SER A 236 -2.49 -31.99 -2.08
CA SER A 236 -2.70 -32.74 -3.33
C SER A 236 -1.90 -34.02 -3.39
N ASP A 237 -0.71 -34.05 -2.79
CA ASP A 237 0.13 -35.27 -2.63
C ASP A 237 -0.52 -36.21 -1.64
N GLU A 238 -0.88 -35.75 -0.45
CA GLU A 238 -1.54 -36.57 0.58
C GLU A 238 -2.86 -37.19 0.12
N MET A 239 -3.60 -36.46 -0.76
CA MET A 239 -4.85 -36.93 -1.35
C MET A 239 -4.67 -37.75 -2.64
N GLU A 240 -3.42 -37.99 -3.09
CA GLU A 240 -3.10 -38.70 -4.34
C GLU A 240 -3.78 -38.08 -5.58
N LEU A 241 -3.99 -36.76 -5.60
CA LEU A 241 -4.73 -36.03 -6.66
C LEU A 241 -3.88 -35.74 -7.90
N LEU A 242 -2.55 -35.69 -7.73
CA LEU A 242 -1.59 -35.36 -8.79
C LEU A 242 -0.51 -36.46 -8.92
N PRO A 243 0.05 -36.64 -10.13
CA PRO A 243 1.20 -37.52 -10.31
C PRO A 243 2.41 -37.04 -9.52
N GLU A 244 3.17 -37.95 -8.91
CA GLU A 244 4.38 -37.67 -8.12
C GLU A 244 5.41 -36.82 -8.89
N GLU A 245 5.55 -37.03 -10.20
CA GLU A 245 6.43 -36.23 -11.07
C GLU A 245 6.02 -34.75 -11.08
N LYS A 246 4.70 -34.47 -11.10
CA LYS A 246 4.18 -33.11 -11.07
C LYS A 246 4.41 -32.45 -9.72
N ILE A 247 4.14 -33.16 -8.63
CA ILE A 247 4.38 -32.71 -7.26
C ILE A 247 5.85 -32.36 -7.05
N THR A 248 6.76 -33.26 -7.44
CA THR A 248 8.20 -33.03 -7.36
C THR A 248 8.62 -31.80 -8.15
N LYS A 249 8.07 -31.56 -9.35
CA LYS A 249 8.35 -30.41 -10.18
C LYS A 249 7.85 -29.13 -9.55
N ASP A 250 6.61 -29.12 -9.04
CA ASP A 250 6.00 -27.94 -8.43
C ASP A 250 6.72 -27.56 -7.12
N LEU A 251 7.13 -28.55 -6.30
CA LEU A 251 7.94 -28.31 -5.11
C LEU A 251 9.36 -27.83 -5.44
N SER A 252 10.00 -28.36 -6.50
CA SER A 252 11.33 -27.89 -6.92
C SER A 252 11.30 -26.43 -7.39
N PHE A 253 10.24 -26.02 -8.07
CA PHE A 253 10.03 -24.62 -8.44
C PHE A 253 9.97 -23.69 -7.21
N LEU A 254 9.25 -24.11 -6.15
CA LEU A 254 9.19 -23.34 -4.91
C LEU A 254 10.53 -23.26 -4.18
N VAL A 255 11.34 -24.32 -4.25
CA VAL A 255 12.69 -24.35 -3.64
C VAL A 255 13.67 -23.46 -4.42
N GLU A 256 13.61 -23.44 -5.76
CA GLU A 256 14.41 -22.53 -6.58
C GLU A 256 14.08 -21.07 -6.27
N VAL A 257 12.80 -20.78 -6.03
CA VAL A 257 12.33 -19.47 -5.67
C VAL A 257 12.80 -19.03 -4.27
N ASP A 258 12.78 -19.96 -3.28
CA ASP A 258 13.27 -19.72 -1.91
C ASP A 258 14.82 -19.59 -1.86
N ALA A 259 15.54 -20.22 -2.79
CA ALA A 259 17.01 -20.21 -2.83
C ALA A 259 17.63 -18.91 -3.40
N ASP A 260 16.84 -18.13 -4.14
CA ASP A 260 17.25 -16.79 -4.63
C ASP A 260 17.12 -15.70 -3.55
N GLU A 261 16.69 -16.05 -2.32
CA GLU A 261 16.54 -15.12 -1.19
C GLU A 261 17.82 -14.95 -0.33
N ASP A 262 18.87 -15.75 -0.49
CA ASP A 262 20.16 -15.66 0.21
C ASP A 262 21.22 -14.85 -0.61
#